data_80c2e9e4324ba6ac6231c8e9ce2d28b9
#
_entry.id   80c2e9e4324ba6ac6231c8e9ce2d28b9
#
_cell.length_a   1.000
_cell.length_b   1.000
_cell.length_c   1.000
_cell.angle_alpha   90.00
_cell.angle_beta   90.00
_cell.angle_gamma   90.00
#
_symmetry.space_group_name_H-M   'P 1'
#
loop_
_entity.id
_entity.type
_entity.pdbx_description
1 polymer ?
#
loop_
_entity_poly.entity_id
_entity_poly.type
_entity_poly.pdbx_seq_one_letter_code
_entity_poly.pdbx_strand_id
1 'polypeptide(L)'
;MKKLILISGLILMVSCQEKSKLDPNINPFFQDWTTPFEVPPFMDIKNEDYMPAFKKGMEENLAEIEVIIKNTDEPTFANTIEELERTGKLLSKVQRVFSNLASSNTNPKLQELQRELSPMLSAHYDKIVLNEDLFNRVEEIWNNRESANLTKEQQKLLKDTRKQFVRSGALLNDSQKKQITEINSKISELSTEFGQNLLAETNGFELILNKSDLEGLSDAVVSAASEAASQKMDQAESEDEKEKYKDKYVFTPHRTSMYPFLTESTRRDLREKLYNSYVMRGDNANETDNNDIAVQMAKLRAERANIMGYKTHADFILEENMLKTPDEVYDLLIQLWKPALKRAKAEVADMQAVADSEGKDFKIAAWDWWHYSEKVRKDKYDLDEAAIRPYLSLDNVIQGVFNTTNKLWGLNFKEIFDIDSYHPDARIWEVTDKDGSHL
;
A
#
# COMPACT_ATOMS: atom_id res chain seq x y z
N MET A 1 -11.80 -16.80 78.81
CA MET A 1 -10.73 -16.49 77.86
C MET A 1 -11.35 -16.36 76.46
N LYS A 2 -11.64 -15.12 76.08
CA LYS A 2 -12.22 -14.82 74.69
C LYS A 2 -11.08 -14.59 73.74
N LYS A 3 -10.99 -15.41 72.70
CA LYS A 3 -10.04 -15.20 71.55
C LYS A 3 -10.64 -14.19 70.58
N LEU A 4 -9.99 -13.06 70.47
CA LEU A 4 -10.26 -12.08 69.44
C LEU A 4 -9.60 -12.58 68.13
N ILE A 5 -10.39 -12.77 67.09
CA ILE A 5 -9.92 -13.03 65.72
C ILE A 5 -9.88 -11.68 65.02
N LEU A 6 -8.67 -11.18 64.72
CA LEU A 6 -8.44 -10.04 63.84
C LEU A 6 -8.55 -10.51 62.38
N ILE A 7 -9.59 -10.09 61.67
CA ILE A 7 -9.71 -10.23 60.22
C ILE A 7 -9.03 -9.01 59.61
N SER A 8 -7.83 -9.23 59.08
CA SER A 8 -7.09 -8.23 58.31
C SER A 8 -7.69 -8.18 56.88
N GLY A 9 -8.55 -7.20 56.65
CA GLY A 9 -9.10 -6.94 55.33
C GLY A 9 -8.02 -6.35 54.42
N LEU A 10 -7.56 -7.12 53.43
CA LEU A 10 -6.71 -6.65 52.35
C LEU A 10 -7.60 -5.88 51.35
N ILE A 11 -7.58 -4.54 51.46
CA ILE A 11 -8.21 -3.67 50.48
C ILE A 11 -7.30 -3.68 49.25
N LEU A 12 -7.64 -4.47 48.23
CA LEU A 12 -7.10 -4.33 46.88
C LEU A 12 -7.61 -2.98 46.33
N MET A 13 -6.75 -1.96 46.41
CA MET A 13 -6.95 -0.76 45.61
C MET A 13 -6.71 -1.14 44.14
N VAL A 14 -7.79 -1.43 43.42
CA VAL A 14 -7.79 -1.39 41.98
C VAL A 14 -7.65 0.08 41.62
N SER A 15 -6.43 0.51 41.34
CA SER A 15 -6.18 1.79 40.69
C SER A 15 -6.79 1.69 39.29
N CYS A 16 -8.02 2.19 39.11
CA CYS A 16 -8.48 2.61 37.83
C CYS A 16 -7.58 3.78 37.42
N GLN A 17 -6.54 3.50 36.63
CA GLN A 17 -5.91 4.54 35.85
C GLN A 17 -6.99 5.09 34.90
N GLU A 18 -7.51 6.27 35.22
CA GLU A 18 -8.28 7.05 34.26
C GLU A 18 -7.39 7.17 33.01
N LYS A 19 -7.83 6.58 31.87
CA LYS A 19 -7.23 6.84 30.59
C LYS A 19 -7.24 8.36 30.43
N SER A 20 -6.07 9.00 30.39
CA SER A 20 -5.99 10.43 30.11
C SER A 20 -6.57 10.63 28.71
N LYS A 21 -7.72 11.24 28.62
CA LYS A 21 -8.33 11.60 27.35
C LYS A 21 -7.48 12.70 26.73
N LEU A 22 -7.24 12.60 25.41
CA LEU A 22 -6.64 13.69 24.67
C LEU A 22 -7.43 14.98 24.90
N ASP A 23 -6.74 16.12 24.98
CA ASP A 23 -7.41 17.42 24.99
C ASP A 23 -8.04 17.66 23.61
N PRO A 24 -9.38 17.77 23.49
CA PRO A 24 -10.05 17.93 22.20
C PRO A 24 -9.75 19.28 21.51
N ASN A 25 -9.11 20.23 22.20
CA ASN A 25 -8.71 21.52 21.66
C ASN A 25 -7.28 21.49 21.07
N ILE A 26 -6.54 20.41 21.29
CA ILE A 26 -5.17 20.24 20.81
C ILE A 26 -5.17 19.14 19.75
N ASN A 27 -4.52 19.39 18.62
CA ASN A 27 -4.35 18.40 17.55
C ASN A 27 -3.81 17.07 18.14
N PRO A 28 -4.45 15.91 17.89
CA PRO A 28 -4.06 14.61 18.46
C PRO A 28 -2.60 14.22 18.16
N PHE A 29 -2.03 14.68 17.07
CA PHE A 29 -0.63 14.40 16.71
C PHE A 29 0.38 15.14 17.60
N PHE A 30 -0.04 16.21 18.28
CA PHE A 30 0.82 17.01 19.16
C PHE A 30 0.77 16.55 20.61
N GLN A 31 0.08 15.46 20.88
CA GLN A 31 -0.10 14.88 22.19
C GLN A 31 0.54 13.49 22.24
N ASP A 32 0.95 13.07 23.44
CA ASP A 32 1.36 11.69 23.66
C ASP A 32 0.13 10.79 23.65
N TRP A 33 0.20 9.71 22.91
CA TRP A 33 -0.89 8.75 22.86
C TRP A 33 -0.82 7.81 24.05
N THR A 34 -1.88 7.77 24.83
CA THR A 34 -2.02 6.91 26.02
C THR A 34 -2.87 5.68 25.76
N THR A 35 -3.20 5.43 24.51
CA THR A 35 -3.86 4.22 24.02
C THR A 35 -2.97 3.00 24.29
N PRO A 36 -3.54 1.80 24.49
CA PRO A 36 -2.74 0.59 24.61
C PRO A 36 -1.79 0.44 23.42
N PHE A 37 -0.53 0.11 23.70
CA PHE A 37 0.53 -0.05 22.68
C PHE A 37 0.80 1.20 21.81
N GLU A 38 0.40 2.37 22.27
CA GLU A 38 0.51 3.64 21.52
C GLU A 38 -0.17 3.59 20.14
N VAL A 39 -1.22 2.76 20.00
CA VAL A 39 -2.04 2.70 18.78
C VAL A 39 -2.62 4.08 18.51
N PRO A 40 -2.61 4.57 17.25
CA PRO A 40 -3.19 5.87 16.93
C PRO A 40 -4.64 6.00 17.42
N PRO A 41 -5.02 7.10 18.07
CA PRO A 41 -6.40 7.34 18.53
C PRO A 41 -7.30 7.71 17.33
N PHE A 42 -7.58 6.73 16.47
CA PHE A 42 -8.24 6.92 15.17
C PHE A 42 -9.58 7.66 15.26
N MET A 43 -10.31 7.49 16.38
CA MET A 43 -11.61 8.16 16.58
C MET A 43 -11.48 9.66 16.91
N ASP A 44 -10.32 10.10 17.39
CA ASP A 44 -10.05 11.49 17.75
C ASP A 44 -9.38 12.25 16.59
N ILE A 45 -8.75 11.55 15.64
CA ILE A 45 -8.06 12.16 14.51
C ILE A 45 -9.05 12.51 13.39
N LYS A 46 -9.07 13.78 12.98
CA LYS A 46 -9.91 14.29 11.91
C LYS A 46 -9.08 14.65 10.67
N ASN A 47 -9.75 14.76 9.52
CA ASN A 47 -9.08 15.17 8.28
C ASN A 47 -8.35 16.52 8.40
N GLU A 48 -8.92 17.45 9.19
CA GLU A 48 -8.38 18.79 9.41
C GLU A 48 -7.07 18.80 10.22
N ASP A 49 -6.81 17.73 10.98
CA ASP A 49 -5.62 17.62 11.82
C ASP A 49 -4.34 17.36 11.01
N TYR A 50 -4.46 16.75 9.83
CA TYR A 50 -3.31 16.31 9.06
C TYR A 50 -2.45 17.45 8.54
N MET A 51 -3.03 18.45 7.84
CA MET A 51 -2.22 19.51 7.22
C MET A 51 -1.41 20.32 8.26
N PRO A 52 -2.00 20.76 9.39
CA PRO A 52 -1.22 21.41 10.45
C PRO A 52 -0.12 20.50 11.04
N ALA A 53 -0.43 19.21 11.24
CA ALA A 53 0.53 18.26 11.80
C ALA A 53 1.69 17.96 10.84
N PHE A 54 1.44 17.82 9.54
CA PHE A 54 2.48 17.70 8.53
C PHE A 54 3.38 18.94 8.46
N LYS A 55 2.78 20.14 8.43
CA LYS A 55 3.56 21.38 8.39
C LYS A 55 4.48 21.52 9.60
N LYS A 56 3.93 21.28 10.80
CA LYS A 56 4.73 21.31 12.04
C LYS A 56 5.79 20.20 12.06
N GLY A 57 5.45 18.98 11.64
CA GLY A 57 6.40 17.88 11.57
C GLY A 57 7.56 18.15 10.60
N MET A 58 7.28 18.76 9.44
CA MET A 58 8.33 19.20 8.51
C MET A 58 9.21 20.32 9.07
N GLU A 59 8.61 21.28 9.78
CA GLU A 59 9.33 22.39 10.42
C GLU A 59 10.26 21.87 11.53
N GLU A 60 9.73 21.02 12.43
CA GLU A 60 10.52 20.40 13.51
C GLU A 60 11.66 19.55 12.95
N ASN A 61 11.39 18.74 11.93
CA ASN A 61 12.42 17.93 11.30
C ASN A 61 13.56 18.78 10.70
N LEU A 62 13.24 19.87 10.00
CA LEU A 62 14.28 20.77 9.49
C LEU A 62 15.05 21.47 10.62
N ALA A 63 14.40 21.82 11.73
CA ALA A 63 15.09 22.39 12.88
C ALA A 63 16.05 21.38 13.55
N GLU A 64 15.65 20.10 13.64
CA GLU A 64 16.51 19.01 14.13
C GLU A 64 17.72 18.80 13.20
N ILE A 65 17.51 18.82 11.90
CA ILE A 65 18.60 18.75 10.90
C ILE A 65 19.56 19.94 11.06
N GLU A 66 19.03 21.13 11.28
CA GLU A 66 19.85 22.34 11.48
C GLU A 66 20.73 22.24 12.75
N VAL A 67 20.27 21.55 13.80
CA VAL A 67 21.10 21.26 14.99
C VAL A 67 22.30 20.40 14.62
N ILE A 68 22.11 19.37 13.80
CA ILE A 68 23.20 18.52 13.31
C ILE A 68 24.20 19.33 12.48
N ILE A 69 23.70 20.15 11.56
CA ILE A 69 24.54 20.98 10.68
C ILE A 69 25.38 21.97 11.50
N LYS A 70 24.77 22.62 12.49
CA LYS A 70 25.43 23.66 13.32
C LYS A 70 26.35 23.11 14.41
N ASN A 71 26.40 21.79 14.58
CA ASN A 71 27.32 21.20 15.55
C ASN A 71 28.76 21.46 15.11
N THR A 72 29.53 22.18 15.95
CA THR A 72 30.91 22.57 15.70
C THR A 72 31.95 21.49 16.02
N ASP A 73 31.50 20.40 16.66
CA ASP A 73 32.37 19.27 16.93
C ASP A 73 32.69 18.51 15.64
N GLU A 74 33.84 17.88 15.60
CA GLU A 74 34.24 16.96 14.52
C GLU A 74 33.12 15.97 14.20
N PRO A 75 32.75 15.74 12.92
CA PRO A 75 31.72 14.82 12.56
C PRO A 75 32.07 13.37 12.98
N THR A 76 31.16 12.77 13.74
CA THR A 76 31.25 11.38 14.17
C THR A 76 29.99 10.61 13.78
N PHE A 77 30.06 9.28 13.78
CA PHE A 77 28.89 8.46 13.57
C PHE A 77 27.76 8.81 14.56
N ALA A 78 28.10 8.98 15.85
CA ALA A 78 27.16 9.31 16.90
C ALA A 78 26.50 10.69 16.73
N ASN A 79 27.31 11.75 16.48
CA ASN A 79 26.77 13.12 16.43
C ASN A 79 26.19 13.53 15.06
N THR A 80 26.19 12.62 14.09
CA THR A 80 25.69 12.92 12.74
C THR A 80 24.75 11.81 12.25
N ILE A 81 25.22 10.56 12.12
CA ILE A 81 24.40 9.49 11.53
C ILE A 81 23.32 9.01 12.50
N GLU A 82 23.67 8.76 13.78
CA GLU A 82 22.66 8.36 14.78
C GLU A 82 21.68 9.49 15.08
N GLU A 83 22.14 10.74 15.10
CA GLU A 83 21.23 11.88 15.28
C GLU A 83 20.29 12.03 14.09
N LEU A 84 20.79 11.85 12.84
CA LEU A 84 19.96 11.90 11.64
C LEU A 84 18.84 10.85 11.69
N GLU A 85 19.14 9.63 12.13
CA GLU A 85 18.15 8.56 12.29
C GLU A 85 17.07 8.89 13.35
N ARG A 86 17.37 9.78 14.30
CA ARG A 86 16.42 10.18 15.36
C ARG A 86 15.52 11.34 14.96
N THR A 87 15.81 12.01 13.84
CA THR A 87 15.04 13.19 13.39
C THR A 87 13.68 12.82 12.80
N GLY A 88 12.78 13.79 12.76
CA GLY A 88 11.50 13.68 12.05
C GLY A 88 10.46 12.76 12.71
N LYS A 89 10.51 12.57 14.02
CA LYS A 89 9.58 11.69 14.74
C LYS A 89 8.13 12.11 14.56
N LEU A 90 7.81 13.40 14.70
CA LEU A 90 6.45 13.92 14.50
C LEU A 90 6.00 13.72 13.05
N LEU A 91 6.85 14.07 12.08
CA LEU A 91 6.54 13.87 10.66
C LEU A 91 6.26 12.40 10.35
N SER A 92 7.11 11.50 10.84
CA SER A 92 6.97 10.05 10.68
C SER A 92 5.66 9.53 11.30
N LYS A 93 5.31 10.01 12.51
CA LYS A 93 4.06 9.68 13.22
C LYS A 93 2.84 10.04 12.37
N VAL A 94 2.78 11.27 11.88
CA VAL A 94 1.67 11.78 11.04
C VAL A 94 1.62 11.03 9.70
N GLN A 95 2.75 10.85 9.04
CA GLN A 95 2.84 10.22 7.72
C GLN A 95 2.39 8.76 7.74
N ARG A 96 2.75 8.00 8.78
CA ARG A 96 2.32 6.59 8.90
C ARG A 96 0.80 6.46 9.03
N VAL A 97 0.17 7.29 9.86
CA VAL A 97 -1.29 7.28 10.02
C VAL A 97 -1.99 7.72 8.75
N PHE A 98 -1.54 8.84 8.16
CA PHE A 98 -2.10 9.36 6.93
C PHE A 98 -2.00 8.35 5.77
N SER A 99 -0.82 7.78 5.55
CA SER A 99 -0.59 6.83 4.46
C SER A 99 -1.43 5.56 4.62
N ASN A 100 -1.59 5.08 5.85
CA ASN A 100 -2.47 3.94 6.13
C ASN A 100 -3.91 4.25 5.74
N LEU A 101 -4.48 5.36 6.21
CA LEU A 101 -5.86 5.72 5.90
C LEU A 101 -6.06 6.08 4.42
N ALA A 102 -5.13 6.80 3.81
CA ALA A 102 -5.19 7.13 2.39
C ALA A 102 -5.19 5.89 1.48
N SER A 103 -4.56 4.79 1.91
CA SER A 103 -4.49 3.54 1.14
C SER A 103 -5.60 2.53 1.45
N SER A 104 -6.11 2.49 2.69
CA SER A 104 -7.04 1.45 3.15
C SER A 104 -8.47 1.96 3.40
N ASN A 105 -8.64 3.23 3.78
CA ASN A 105 -9.93 3.84 4.10
C ASN A 105 -9.98 5.31 3.65
N THR A 106 -9.74 5.53 2.35
CA THR A 106 -9.66 6.87 1.78
C THR A 106 -11.04 7.56 1.65
N ASN A 107 -11.01 8.88 1.59
CA ASN A 107 -12.16 9.71 1.30
C ASN A 107 -11.74 10.92 0.44
N PRO A 108 -12.69 11.70 -0.14
CA PRO A 108 -12.35 12.84 -1.00
C PRO A 108 -11.40 13.85 -0.36
N LYS A 109 -11.55 14.09 0.97
CA LYS A 109 -10.67 15.03 1.69
C LYS A 109 -9.26 14.51 1.88
N LEU A 110 -9.10 13.21 2.18
CA LEU A 110 -7.77 12.58 2.22
C LEU A 110 -7.09 12.58 0.86
N GLN A 111 -7.84 12.37 -0.22
CA GLN A 111 -7.31 12.45 -1.59
C GLN A 111 -6.86 13.86 -1.97
N GLU A 112 -7.63 14.90 -1.58
CA GLU A 112 -7.24 16.31 -1.73
C GLU A 112 -5.93 16.58 -0.97
N LEU A 113 -5.88 16.20 0.32
CA LEU A 113 -4.68 16.35 1.14
C LEU A 113 -3.47 15.60 0.54
N GLN A 114 -3.68 14.42 -0.02
CA GLN A 114 -2.62 13.65 -0.67
C GLN A 114 -2.02 14.40 -1.87
N ARG A 115 -2.86 15.04 -2.70
CA ARG A 115 -2.40 15.88 -3.81
C ARG A 115 -1.56 17.08 -3.35
N GLU A 116 -1.98 17.73 -2.26
CA GLU A 116 -1.25 18.87 -1.71
C GLU A 116 0.06 18.44 -1.02
N LEU A 117 0.02 17.36 -0.24
CA LEU A 117 1.16 16.90 0.57
C LEU A 117 2.25 16.22 -0.25
N SER A 118 1.91 15.52 -1.34
CA SER A 118 2.91 14.78 -2.13
C SER A 118 4.05 15.65 -2.64
N PRO A 119 3.82 16.78 -3.32
CA PRO A 119 4.91 17.67 -3.72
C PRO A 119 5.58 18.39 -2.53
N MET A 120 4.84 18.71 -1.46
CA MET A 120 5.40 19.33 -0.26
C MET A 120 6.40 18.41 0.44
N LEU A 121 6.06 17.12 0.59
CA LEU A 121 6.94 16.12 1.17
C LEU A 121 8.16 15.86 0.28
N SER A 122 7.97 15.77 -1.03
CA SER A 122 9.08 15.64 -1.98
C SER A 122 10.08 16.80 -1.81
N ALA A 123 9.58 18.02 -1.81
CA ALA A 123 10.44 19.21 -1.62
C ALA A 123 11.08 19.28 -0.22
N HIS A 124 10.38 18.79 0.82
CA HIS A 124 10.92 18.70 2.17
C HIS A 124 12.12 17.74 2.24
N TYR A 125 11.97 16.52 1.72
CA TYR A 125 13.06 15.54 1.71
C TYR A 125 14.23 16.00 0.84
N ASP A 126 13.97 16.63 -0.30
CA ASP A 126 15.03 17.22 -1.14
C ASP A 126 15.85 18.28 -0.38
N LYS A 127 15.23 19.10 0.47
CA LYS A 127 15.96 20.06 1.32
C LYS A 127 16.96 19.39 2.28
N ILE A 128 16.67 18.18 2.72
CA ILE A 128 17.55 17.41 3.62
C ILE A 128 18.67 16.74 2.81
N VAL A 129 18.31 15.95 1.80
CA VAL A 129 19.28 15.11 1.09
C VAL A 129 20.16 15.88 0.10
N LEU A 130 19.77 17.10 -0.30
CA LEU A 130 20.56 18.00 -1.14
C LEU A 130 21.32 19.05 -0.34
N ASN A 131 21.22 19.05 1.00
CA ASN A 131 21.93 19.99 1.86
C ASN A 131 23.42 19.67 1.85
N GLU A 132 24.22 20.64 1.43
CA GLU A 132 25.66 20.49 1.27
C GLU A 132 26.38 20.34 2.62
N ASP A 133 26.01 21.12 3.62
CA ASP A 133 26.67 21.08 4.93
C ASP A 133 26.41 19.76 5.64
N LEU A 134 25.17 19.25 5.56
CA LEU A 134 24.82 17.93 6.09
C LEU A 134 25.59 16.82 5.35
N PHE A 135 25.63 16.89 4.02
CA PHE A 135 26.35 15.90 3.22
C PHE A 135 27.86 15.94 3.51
N ASN A 136 28.46 17.10 3.68
CA ASN A 136 29.89 17.25 4.03
C ASN A 136 30.21 16.54 5.35
N ARG A 137 29.34 16.61 6.36
CA ARG A 137 29.49 15.85 7.62
C ARG A 137 29.45 14.33 7.38
N VAL A 138 28.51 13.85 6.57
CA VAL A 138 28.41 12.44 6.19
C VAL A 138 29.65 11.98 5.42
N GLU A 139 30.14 12.78 4.48
CA GLU A 139 31.31 12.49 3.65
C GLU A 139 32.60 12.44 4.47
N GLU A 140 32.76 13.31 5.46
CA GLU A 140 33.89 13.31 6.38
C GLU A 140 33.95 12.01 7.20
N ILE A 141 32.81 11.56 7.76
CA ILE A 141 32.73 10.29 8.48
C ILE A 141 33.05 9.12 7.53
N TRP A 142 32.53 9.17 6.30
CA TRP A 142 32.80 8.16 5.28
C TRP A 142 34.28 8.04 4.95
N ASN A 143 34.96 9.16 4.80
CA ASN A 143 36.39 9.20 4.48
C ASN A 143 37.25 8.64 5.63
N ASN A 144 36.81 8.84 6.88
CA ASN A 144 37.51 8.40 8.10
C ASN A 144 37.00 7.04 8.63
N ARG A 145 36.07 6.33 7.94
CA ARG A 145 35.37 5.13 8.42
C ARG A 145 36.28 3.99 8.87
N GLU A 146 37.46 3.82 8.24
CA GLU A 146 38.40 2.74 8.58
C GLU A 146 39.03 2.94 9.97
N SER A 147 39.17 4.19 10.44
CA SER A 147 39.69 4.53 11.75
C SER A 147 38.62 4.72 12.83
N ALA A 148 37.33 4.77 12.46
CA ALA A 148 36.24 5.08 13.35
C ALA A 148 35.74 3.92 14.22
N ASN A 149 36.35 2.71 14.11
CA ASN A 149 35.99 1.49 14.86
C ASN A 149 34.49 1.16 14.83
N LEU A 150 33.81 1.38 13.70
CA LEU A 150 32.39 1.13 13.52
C LEU A 150 32.08 -0.38 13.51
N THR A 151 30.96 -0.77 14.13
CA THR A 151 30.40 -2.12 13.98
C THR A 151 30.00 -2.38 12.52
N LYS A 152 29.78 -3.65 12.16
CA LYS A 152 29.32 -4.01 10.80
C LYS A 152 27.99 -3.34 10.44
N GLU A 153 27.10 -3.21 11.41
CA GLU A 153 25.80 -2.58 11.27
C GLU A 153 25.95 -1.07 11.05
N GLN A 154 26.77 -0.40 11.85
CA GLN A 154 27.09 1.01 11.69
C GLN A 154 27.77 1.32 10.36
N GLN A 155 28.71 0.46 9.92
CA GLN A 155 29.33 0.57 8.59
C GLN A 155 28.30 0.45 7.47
N LYS A 156 27.33 -0.45 7.61
CA LYS A 156 26.25 -0.63 6.63
C LYS A 156 25.34 0.60 6.60
N LEU A 157 24.93 1.11 7.76
CA LEU A 157 24.09 2.31 7.86
C LEU A 157 24.79 3.54 7.25
N LEU A 158 26.06 3.79 7.62
CA LEU A 158 26.83 4.89 7.04
C LEU A 158 26.92 4.78 5.50
N LYS A 159 27.21 3.58 5.00
CA LYS A 159 27.26 3.31 3.56
C LYS A 159 25.93 3.62 2.88
N ASP A 160 24.83 3.20 3.46
CA ASP A 160 23.50 3.37 2.87
C ASP A 160 23.07 4.84 2.95
N THR A 161 23.31 5.52 4.07
CA THR A 161 23.04 6.95 4.24
C THR A 161 23.81 7.76 3.20
N ARG A 162 25.14 7.60 3.10
CA ARG A 162 25.92 8.28 2.09
C ARG A 162 25.41 8.02 0.67
N LYS A 163 25.11 6.77 0.37
CA LYS A 163 24.60 6.39 -0.94
C LYS A 163 23.25 7.06 -1.23
N GLN A 164 22.37 7.16 -0.26
CA GLN A 164 21.11 7.87 -0.40
C GLN A 164 21.33 9.33 -0.78
N PHE A 165 22.22 10.04 -0.09
CA PHE A 165 22.56 11.42 -0.43
C PHE A 165 23.10 11.55 -1.87
N VAL A 166 24.06 10.73 -2.23
CA VAL A 166 24.67 10.74 -3.58
C VAL A 166 23.62 10.46 -4.65
N ARG A 167 22.78 9.45 -4.46
CA ARG A 167 21.71 9.09 -5.41
C ARG A 167 20.55 10.07 -5.45
N SER A 168 20.42 10.90 -4.43
CA SER A 168 19.46 12.03 -4.43
C SER A 168 20.02 13.27 -5.13
N GLY A 169 21.33 13.32 -5.38
CA GLY A 169 21.98 14.42 -6.10
C GLY A 169 22.86 15.34 -5.24
N ALA A 170 23.33 14.90 -4.06
CA ALA A 170 24.17 15.70 -3.20
C ALA A 170 25.46 16.23 -3.88
N LEU A 171 25.99 15.46 -4.84
CA LEU A 171 27.19 15.83 -5.61
C LEU A 171 26.91 16.74 -6.82
N LEU A 172 25.66 17.06 -7.11
CA LEU A 172 25.28 17.94 -8.21
C LEU A 172 25.58 19.41 -7.88
N ASN A 173 25.77 20.23 -8.92
CA ASN A 173 25.85 21.68 -8.73
C ASN A 173 24.46 22.29 -8.44
N ASP A 174 24.41 23.53 -7.99
CA ASP A 174 23.18 24.21 -7.54
C ASP A 174 22.10 24.25 -8.62
N SER A 175 22.47 24.50 -9.88
CA SER A 175 21.53 24.49 -11.01
C SER A 175 20.90 23.12 -11.21
N GLN A 176 21.70 22.05 -11.14
CA GLN A 176 21.23 20.67 -11.27
C GLN A 176 20.38 20.24 -10.04
N LYS A 177 20.79 20.63 -8.83
CA LYS A 177 19.99 20.39 -7.62
C LYS A 177 18.60 21.00 -7.74
N LYS A 178 18.51 22.26 -8.22
CA LYS A 178 17.21 22.91 -8.48
C LYS A 178 16.37 22.14 -9.48
N GLN A 179 16.95 21.71 -10.62
CA GLN A 179 16.24 20.91 -11.62
C GLN A 179 15.74 19.58 -11.06
N ILE A 180 16.57 18.89 -10.25
CA ILE A 180 16.16 17.63 -9.60
C ILE A 180 14.97 17.84 -8.66
N THR A 181 14.99 18.90 -7.85
CA THR A 181 13.86 19.22 -6.95
C THR A 181 12.57 19.50 -7.74
N GLU A 182 12.63 20.27 -8.83
CA GLU A 182 11.48 20.53 -9.69
C GLU A 182 10.94 19.23 -10.32
N ILE A 183 11.83 18.37 -10.83
CA ILE A 183 11.49 17.06 -11.43
C ILE A 183 10.87 16.13 -10.38
N ASN A 184 11.46 16.02 -9.19
CA ASN A 184 10.95 15.15 -8.11
C ASN A 184 9.56 15.57 -7.67
N SER A 185 9.35 16.88 -7.45
CA SER A 185 8.06 17.45 -7.10
C SER A 185 7.00 17.12 -8.18
N LYS A 186 7.34 17.32 -9.46
CA LYS A 186 6.41 17.02 -10.56
C LYS A 186 6.12 15.53 -10.73
N ILE A 187 7.10 14.66 -10.56
CA ILE A 187 6.88 13.20 -10.57
C ILE A 187 5.96 12.80 -9.40
N SER A 188 6.13 13.40 -8.22
CA SER A 188 5.31 13.11 -7.04
C SER A 188 3.84 13.51 -7.27
N GLU A 189 3.60 14.70 -7.82
CA GLU A 189 2.27 15.19 -8.22
C GLU A 189 1.61 14.24 -9.23
N LEU A 190 2.30 13.97 -10.36
CA LEU A 190 1.78 13.11 -11.42
C LEU A 190 1.52 11.66 -10.95
N SER A 191 2.36 11.14 -10.04
CA SER A 191 2.17 9.79 -9.49
C SER A 191 0.90 9.71 -8.63
N THR A 192 0.62 10.77 -7.87
CA THR A 192 -0.60 10.86 -7.04
C THR A 192 -1.84 10.96 -7.93
N GLU A 193 -1.81 11.83 -8.93
CA GLU A 193 -2.89 12.00 -9.91
C GLU A 193 -3.17 10.70 -10.68
N PHE A 194 -2.13 10.04 -11.19
CA PHE A 194 -2.24 8.74 -11.87
C PHE A 194 -2.96 7.69 -11.01
N GLY A 195 -2.57 7.58 -9.74
CA GLY A 195 -3.19 6.63 -8.82
C GLY A 195 -4.65 6.95 -8.52
N GLN A 196 -4.98 8.23 -8.32
CA GLN A 196 -6.35 8.67 -8.06
C GLN A 196 -7.26 8.51 -9.27
N ASN A 197 -6.77 8.74 -10.48
CA ASN A 197 -7.52 8.49 -11.71
C ASN A 197 -7.87 7.00 -11.88
N LEU A 198 -6.92 6.10 -11.65
CA LEU A 198 -7.19 4.66 -11.65
C LEU A 198 -8.23 4.24 -10.61
N LEU A 199 -8.16 4.83 -9.40
CA LEU A 199 -9.12 4.57 -8.34
C LEU A 199 -10.51 5.06 -8.73
N ALA A 200 -10.62 6.27 -9.27
CA ALA A 200 -11.88 6.85 -9.71
C ALA A 200 -12.56 5.99 -10.78
N GLU A 201 -11.84 5.54 -11.79
CA GLU A 201 -12.39 4.64 -12.82
C GLU A 201 -12.76 3.26 -12.28
N THR A 202 -11.96 2.71 -11.36
CA THR A 202 -12.28 1.43 -10.71
C THR A 202 -13.59 1.50 -9.93
N ASN A 203 -13.80 2.61 -9.21
CA ASN A 203 -15.01 2.81 -8.39
C ASN A 203 -16.21 3.30 -9.20
N GLY A 204 -15.97 3.97 -10.32
CA GLY A 204 -17.02 4.57 -11.16
C GLY A 204 -17.69 3.60 -12.12
N PHE A 205 -17.06 2.46 -12.44
CA PHE A 205 -17.67 1.50 -13.36
C PHE A 205 -18.57 0.49 -12.64
N GLU A 206 -19.77 0.29 -13.18
CA GLU A 206 -20.76 -0.67 -12.71
C GLU A 206 -21.38 -1.43 -13.89
N LEU A 207 -21.31 -2.75 -13.83
CA LEU A 207 -22.07 -3.64 -14.73
C LEU A 207 -23.35 -4.05 -13.99
N ILE A 208 -24.46 -3.36 -14.30
CA ILE A 208 -25.77 -3.59 -13.66
C ILE A 208 -26.57 -4.56 -14.53
N LEU A 209 -26.94 -5.69 -13.94
CA LEU A 209 -27.56 -6.82 -14.64
C LEU A 209 -28.95 -7.14 -14.12
N ASN A 210 -29.76 -7.74 -14.98
CA ASN A 210 -31.02 -8.35 -14.61
C ASN A 210 -30.84 -9.84 -14.29
N LYS A 211 -31.82 -10.47 -13.67
CA LYS A 211 -31.81 -11.90 -13.36
C LYS A 211 -31.58 -12.79 -14.59
N SER A 212 -32.07 -12.38 -15.77
CA SER A 212 -31.87 -13.09 -17.05
C SER A 212 -30.43 -13.12 -17.54
N ASP A 213 -29.56 -12.26 -17.00
CA ASP A 213 -28.17 -12.12 -17.45
C ASP A 213 -27.18 -12.94 -16.61
N LEU A 214 -27.68 -13.65 -15.59
CA LEU A 214 -26.86 -14.37 -14.57
C LEU A 214 -26.54 -15.81 -14.94
N GLU A 215 -26.77 -16.23 -16.17
CA GLU A 215 -26.55 -17.61 -16.61
C GLU A 215 -25.11 -18.06 -16.36
N GLY A 216 -24.98 -19.21 -15.71
CA GLY A 216 -23.69 -19.84 -15.36
C GLY A 216 -23.11 -19.43 -14.01
N LEU A 217 -23.62 -18.36 -13.37
CA LEU A 217 -23.13 -17.89 -12.08
C LEU A 217 -23.63 -18.75 -10.93
N SER A 218 -22.76 -19.04 -9.97
CA SER A 218 -23.12 -19.73 -8.72
C SER A 218 -23.97 -18.86 -7.80
N ASP A 219 -24.74 -19.49 -6.90
CA ASP A 219 -25.54 -18.78 -5.91
C ASP A 219 -24.72 -17.81 -5.05
N ALA A 220 -23.48 -18.16 -4.74
CA ALA A 220 -22.58 -17.29 -3.97
C ALA A 220 -22.22 -15.99 -4.73
N VAL A 221 -21.94 -16.09 -6.04
CA VAL A 221 -21.62 -14.93 -6.89
C VAL A 221 -22.87 -14.07 -7.09
N VAL A 222 -24.01 -14.70 -7.31
CA VAL A 222 -25.31 -14.00 -7.44
C VAL A 222 -25.67 -13.27 -6.14
N SER A 223 -25.51 -13.92 -4.99
CA SER A 223 -25.77 -13.30 -3.67
C SER A 223 -24.88 -12.08 -3.42
N ALA A 224 -23.57 -12.20 -3.71
CA ALA A 224 -22.64 -11.08 -3.55
C ALA A 224 -22.97 -9.89 -4.48
N ALA A 225 -23.42 -10.17 -5.71
CA ALA A 225 -23.83 -9.11 -6.63
C ALA A 225 -25.17 -8.44 -6.23
N SER A 226 -26.09 -9.21 -5.64
CA SER A 226 -27.34 -8.68 -5.05
C SER A 226 -27.05 -7.81 -3.83
N GLU A 227 -26.15 -8.24 -2.95
CA GLU A 227 -25.67 -7.48 -1.80
C GLU A 227 -25.04 -6.14 -2.24
N ALA A 228 -24.18 -6.17 -3.26
CA ALA A 228 -23.59 -4.98 -3.84
C ALA A 228 -24.65 -4.01 -4.38
N ALA A 229 -25.72 -4.50 -5.02
CA ALA A 229 -26.84 -3.67 -5.46
C ALA A 229 -27.58 -3.04 -4.27
N SER A 230 -27.82 -3.81 -3.21
CA SER A 230 -28.46 -3.31 -1.98
C SER A 230 -27.65 -2.20 -1.32
N GLN A 231 -26.33 -2.38 -1.19
CA GLN A 231 -25.44 -1.36 -0.64
C GLN A 231 -25.44 -0.06 -1.47
N LYS A 232 -25.52 -0.17 -2.80
CA LYS A 232 -25.67 0.99 -3.69
C LYS A 232 -27.02 1.69 -3.52
N MET A 233 -28.10 0.94 -3.31
CA MET A 233 -29.41 1.52 -2.99
C MET A 233 -29.40 2.29 -1.67
N ASP A 234 -28.74 1.74 -0.64
CA ASP A 234 -28.65 2.38 0.67
C ASP A 234 -27.81 3.66 0.63
N GLN A 235 -26.84 3.75 -0.27
CA GLN A 235 -25.98 4.92 -0.50
C GLN A 235 -26.61 5.96 -1.44
N ALA A 236 -27.68 5.61 -2.17
CA ALA A 236 -28.30 6.48 -3.16
C ALA A 236 -29.00 7.68 -2.51
N GLU A 237 -28.75 8.87 -3.05
CA GLU A 237 -29.30 10.14 -2.54
C GLU A 237 -30.69 10.46 -3.08
N SER A 238 -31.12 9.79 -4.16
CA SER A 238 -32.44 10.02 -4.80
C SER A 238 -33.19 8.72 -5.07
N GLU A 239 -34.52 8.82 -5.18
CA GLU A 239 -35.35 7.67 -5.54
C GLU A 239 -35.04 7.14 -6.96
N ASP A 240 -34.69 8.03 -7.90
CA ASP A 240 -34.27 7.60 -9.25
C ASP A 240 -32.99 6.76 -9.23
N GLU A 241 -32.04 7.11 -8.38
CA GLU A 241 -30.82 6.32 -8.16
C GLU A 241 -31.15 4.97 -7.52
N LYS A 242 -32.01 4.92 -6.52
CA LYS A 242 -32.45 3.66 -5.90
C LYS A 242 -33.10 2.73 -6.90
N GLU A 243 -33.99 3.25 -7.76
CA GLU A 243 -34.68 2.46 -8.78
C GLU A 243 -33.71 1.83 -9.80
N LYS A 244 -32.53 2.47 -10.05
CA LYS A 244 -31.47 1.93 -10.89
C LYS A 244 -30.95 0.58 -10.40
N TYR A 245 -30.95 0.34 -9.07
CA TYR A 245 -30.40 -0.88 -8.45
C TYR A 245 -31.46 -1.87 -7.95
N LYS A 246 -32.71 -1.47 -7.94
CA LYS A 246 -33.81 -2.31 -7.46
C LYS A 246 -33.97 -3.58 -8.29
N ASP A 247 -33.95 -4.71 -7.62
CA ASP A 247 -34.00 -6.04 -8.24
C ASP A 247 -32.86 -6.30 -9.26
N LYS A 248 -31.71 -5.62 -9.09
CA LYS A 248 -30.54 -5.76 -9.95
C LYS A 248 -29.38 -6.46 -9.25
N TYR A 249 -28.35 -6.74 -10.04
CA TYR A 249 -27.11 -7.38 -9.63
C TYR A 249 -25.95 -6.54 -10.14
N VAL A 250 -25.04 -6.14 -9.24
CA VAL A 250 -23.95 -5.22 -9.57
C VAL A 250 -22.61 -5.94 -9.56
N PHE A 251 -21.89 -5.84 -10.67
CA PHE A 251 -20.51 -6.30 -10.81
C PHE A 251 -19.60 -5.11 -11.11
N THR A 252 -18.39 -5.15 -10.55
CA THR A 252 -17.42 -4.06 -10.65
C THR A 252 -16.05 -4.60 -11.09
N PRO A 253 -15.11 -3.72 -11.51
CA PRO A 253 -13.74 -4.12 -11.86
C PRO A 253 -12.90 -4.60 -10.66
N HIS A 254 -13.42 -4.53 -9.42
CA HIS A 254 -12.72 -5.09 -8.26
C HIS A 254 -12.54 -6.59 -8.42
N ARG A 255 -11.34 -7.09 -8.11
CA ARG A 255 -10.96 -8.49 -8.36
C ARG A 255 -11.90 -9.51 -7.75
N THR A 256 -12.44 -9.22 -6.57
CA THR A 256 -13.40 -10.09 -5.86
C THR A 256 -14.76 -10.19 -6.55
N SER A 257 -15.15 -9.19 -7.33
CA SER A 257 -16.36 -9.17 -8.15
C SER A 257 -16.08 -9.68 -9.56
N MET A 258 -15.02 -9.18 -10.20
CA MET A 258 -14.70 -9.44 -11.59
C MET A 258 -14.27 -10.88 -11.86
N TYR A 259 -13.33 -11.44 -11.11
CA TYR A 259 -12.79 -12.77 -11.42
C TYR A 259 -13.82 -13.88 -11.32
N PRO A 260 -14.67 -13.97 -10.28
CA PRO A 260 -15.76 -14.97 -10.26
C PRO A 260 -16.69 -14.81 -11.46
N PHE A 261 -17.06 -13.58 -11.84
CA PHE A 261 -17.90 -13.34 -13.02
C PHE A 261 -17.23 -13.80 -14.32
N LEU A 262 -15.96 -13.44 -14.55
CA LEU A 262 -15.21 -13.85 -15.74
C LEU A 262 -15.02 -15.38 -15.80
N THR A 263 -14.97 -16.04 -14.66
CA THR A 263 -14.80 -17.49 -14.56
C THR A 263 -16.11 -18.24 -14.84
N GLU A 264 -17.21 -17.81 -14.23
CA GLU A 264 -18.45 -18.57 -14.19
C GLU A 264 -19.46 -18.18 -15.27
N SER A 265 -19.58 -16.88 -15.60
CA SER A 265 -20.62 -16.39 -16.52
C SER A 265 -20.50 -17.00 -17.91
N THR A 266 -21.61 -17.53 -18.47
CA THR A 266 -21.71 -17.99 -19.86
C THR A 266 -21.87 -16.85 -20.85
N ARG A 267 -22.23 -15.63 -20.39
CA ARG A 267 -22.45 -14.44 -21.19
C ARG A 267 -21.12 -13.81 -21.62
N ARG A 268 -20.63 -14.22 -22.79
CA ARG A 268 -19.34 -13.77 -23.35
C ARG A 268 -19.28 -12.26 -23.55
N ASP A 269 -20.37 -11.66 -24.02
CA ASP A 269 -20.53 -10.22 -24.22
C ASP A 269 -20.36 -9.42 -22.93
N LEU A 270 -20.87 -9.94 -21.82
CA LEU A 270 -20.75 -9.31 -20.49
C LEU A 270 -19.36 -9.54 -19.88
N ARG A 271 -18.73 -10.71 -20.12
CA ARG A 271 -17.32 -10.93 -19.77
C ARG A 271 -16.41 -9.91 -20.47
N GLU A 272 -16.59 -9.71 -21.78
CA GLU A 272 -15.84 -8.72 -22.56
C GLU A 272 -16.01 -7.31 -21.97
N LYS A 273 -17.25 -6.91 -21.67
CA LYS A 273 -17.54 -5.58 -21.13
C LYS A 273 -16.87 -5.36 -19.77
N LEU A 274 -16.96 -6.32 -18.85
CA LEU A 274 -16.37 -6.23 -17.53
C LEU A 274 -14.83 -6.32 -17.60
N TYR A 275 -14.27 -7.17 -18.45
CA TYR A 275 -12.83 -7.25 -18.66
C TYR A 275 -12.26 -5.93 -19.19
N ASN A 276 -12.90 -5.35 -20.22
CA ASN A 276 -12.45 -4.11 -20.81
C ASN A 276 -12.52 -2.95 -19.81
N SER A 277 -13.54 -2.91 -18.93
CA SER A 277 -13.60 -1.89 -17.88
C SER A 277 -12.41 -1.93 -16.91
N TYR A 278 -11.78 -3.09 -16.75
CA TYR A 278 -10.59 -3.24 -15.92
C TYR A 278 -9.30 -2.86 -16.67
N VAL A 279 -9.11 -3.37 -17.90
CA VAL A 279 -7.84 -3.19 -18.61
C VAL A 279 -7.68 -1.81 -19.23
N MET A 280 -8.80 -1.13 -19.52
CA MET A 280 -8.80 0.21 -20.11
C MET A 280 -8.83 1.35 -19.09
N ARG A 281 -8.70 1.05 -17.80
CA ARG A 281 -8.68 2.09 -16.77
C ARG A 281 -7.53 3.07 -16.99
N GLY A 282 -7.84 4.35 -17.03
CA GLY A 282 -6.89 5.42 -17.35
C GLY A 282 -6.55 5.54 -18.84
N ASP A 283 -7.32 4.87 -19.71
CA ASP A 283 -7.15 4.91 -21.20
C ASP A 283 -8.53 4.97 -21.88
N ASN A 284 -9.39 5.87 -21.42
CA ASN A 284 -10.77 6.03 -21.91
C ASN A 284 -11.03 7.41 -22.55
N ALA A 285 -10.00 8.22 -22.75
CA ALA A 285 -10.10 9.58 -23.28
C ALA A 285 -11.13 10.46 -22.53
N ASN A 286 -11.19 10.31 -21.20
CA ASN A 286 -12.06 11.04 -20.30
C ASN A 286 -11.24 11.87 -19.29
N GLU A 287 -11.89 12.44 -18.26
CA GLU A 287 -11.24 13.28 -17.25
C GLU A 287 -10.21 12.53 -16.38
N THR A 288 -10.25 11.19 -16.36
CA THR A 288 -9.35 10.33 -15.61
C THR A 288 -8.32 9.60 -16.51
N ASP A 289 -8.15 10.09 -17.74
CA ASP A 289 -7.16 9.53 -18.67
C ASP A 289 -5.73 9.77 -18.20
N ASN A 290 -4.91 8.72 -18.21
CA ASN A 290 -3.54 8.73 -17.69
C ASN A 290 -2.47 8.71 -18.80
N ASN A 291 -2.84 8.73 -20.08
CA ASN A 291 -1.88 8.60 -21.18
C ASN A 291 -0.83 9.72 -21.17
N ASP A 292 -1.27 10.97 -21.07
CA ASP A 292 -0.36 12.11 -21.01
C ASP A 292 0.49 12.11 -19.73
N ILE A 293 -0.11 11.70 -18.61
CA ILE A 293 0.59 11.57 -17.31
C ILE A 293 1.72 10.54 -17.43
N ALA A 294 1.43 9.36 -17.99
CA ALA A 294 2.43 8.31 -18.21
C ALA A 294 3.60 8.77 -19.08
N VAL A 295 3.32 9.49 -20.17
CA VAL A 295 4.34 10.05 -21.06
C VAL A 295 5.18 11.10 -20.33
N GLN A 296 4.56 12.01 -19.59
CA GLN A 296 5.28 13.03 -18.83
C GLN A 296 6.17 12.40 -17.74
N MET A 297 5.66 11.42 -17.00
CA MET A 297 6.45 10.71 -15.99
C MET A 297 7.65 9.99 -16.60
N ALA A 298 7.49 9.36 -17.76
CA ALA A 298 8.59 8.69 -18.47
C ALA A 298 9.68 9.69 -18.89
N LYS A 299 9.29 10.85 -19.43
CA LYS A 299 10.22 11.94 -19.81
C LYS A 299 10.98 12.48 -18.59
N LEU A 300 10.28 12.82 -17.52
CA LEU A 300 10.89 13.34 -16.30
C LEU A 300 11.85 12.34 -15.63
N ARG A 301 11.49 11.05 -15.65
CA ARG A 301 12.37 9.98 -15.15
C ARG A 301 13.65 9.84 -15.96
N ALA A 302 13.56 9.97 -17.29
CA ALA A 302 14.72 9.95 -18.17
C ALA A 302 15.59 11.18 -17.96
N GLU A 303 15.00 12.37 -17.86
CA GLU A 303 15.70 13.62 -17.57
C GLU A 303 16.43 13.56 -16.24
N ARG A 304 15.76 13.12 -15.17
CA ARG A 304 16.38 12.92 -13.86
C ARG A 304 17.58 11.99 -13.93
N ALA A 305 17.46 10.85 -14.61
CA ALA A 305 18.56 9.90 -14.76
C ALA A 305 19.76 10.52 -15.49
N ASN A 306 19.51 11.28 -16.55
CA ASN A 306 20.57 11.98 -17.29
C ASN A 306 21.29 13.05 -16.45
N ILE A 307 20.56 13.86 -15.66
CA ILE A 307 21.14 14.82 -14.72
C ILE A 307 22.05 14.10 -13.70
N MET A 308 21.61 12.92 -13.24
CA MET A 308 22.35 12.06 -12.32
C MET A 308 23.52 11.31 -12.96
N GLY A 309 23.77 11.48 -14.28
CA GLY A 309 24.88 10.89 -15.01
C GLY A 309 24.61 9.46 -15.54
N TYR A 310 23.38 8.99 -15.48
CA TYR A 310 22.97 7.68 -16.02
C TYR A 310 22.45 7.80 -17.44
N LYS A 311 22.69 6.79 -18.26
CA LYS A 311 22.24 6.75 -19.64
C LYS A 311 20.71 6.65 -19.75
N THR A 312 20.10 5.85 -18.90
CA THR A 312 18.64 5.65 -18.87
C THR A 312 18.13 5.61 -17.42
N HIS A 313 16.81 5.74 -17.26
CA HIS A 313 16.17 5.53 -15.96
C HIS A 313 16.35 4.09 -15.46
N ALA A 314 16.40 3.11 -16.34
CA ALA A 314 16.65 1.72 -15.98
C ALA A 314 18.06 1.54 -15.39
N ASP A 315 19.10 2.13 -15.97
CA ASP A 315 20.46 2.11 -15.41
C ASP A 315 20.48 2.70 -13.99
N PHE A 316 19.79 3.84 -13.79
CA PHE A 316 19.70 4.48 -12.49
C PHE A 316 19.03 3.58 -11.43
N ILE A 317 17.93 2.91 -11.77
CA ILE A 317 17.18 2.07 -10.81
C ILE A 317 17.92 0.76 -10.55
N LEU A 318 18.46 0.11 -11.59
CA LEU A 318 19.07 -1.21 -11.49
C LEU A 318 20.36 -1.23 -10.69
N GLU A 319 21.05 -0.09 -10.55
CA GLU A 319 22.24 -0.02 -9.68
C GLU A 319 22.00 -0.58 -8.28
N GLU A 320 20.78 -0.44 -7.74
CA GLU A 320 20.42 -0.91 -6.40
C GLU A 320 19.70 -2.27 -6.37
N ASN A 321 19.45 -2.87 -7.53
CA ASN A 321 18.76 -4.16 -7.63
C ASN A 321 19.73 -5.33 -7.73
N MET A 322 19.23 -6.58 -7.76
CA MET A 322 20.05 -7.78 -7.90
C MET A 322 20.79 -7.80 -9.25
N LEU A 323 20.05 -7.54 -10.33
CA LEU A 323 20.60 -7.35 -11.67
C LEU A 323 20.95 -5.86 -11.84
N LYS A 324 22.19 -5.60 -12.26
CA LYS A 324 22.76 -4.25 -12.23
C LYS A 324 22.60 -3.48 -13.54
N THR A 325 22.34 -4.17 -14.63
CA THR A 325 22.25 -3.57 -15.96
C THR A 325 20.96 -3.99 -16.68
N PRO A 326 20.44 -3.14 -17.61
CA PRO A 326 19.32 -3.52 -18.45
C PRO A 326 19.58 -4.80 -19.27
N ASP A 327 20.81 -5.03 -19.72
CA ASP A 327 21.15 -6.23 -20.49
C ASP A 327 21.00 -7.50 -19.67
N GLU A 328 21.46 -7.50 -18.40
CA GLU A 328 21.26 -8.65 -17.49
C GLU A 328 19.77 -8.94 -17.26
N VAL A 329 18.93 -7.88 -17.16
CA VAL A 329 17.47 -8.01 -17.02
C VAL A 329 16.86 -8.61 -18.27
N TYR A 330 17.25 -8.12 -19.46
CA TYR A 330 16.76 -8.67 -20.72
C TYR A 330 17.17 -10.11 -20.93
N ASP A 331 18.40 -10.48 -20.59
CA ASP A 331 18.87 -11.86 -20.67
C ASP A 331 18.01 -12.80 -19.82
N LEU A 332 17.74 -12.43 -18.58
CA LEU A 332 16.83 -13.20 -17.71
C LEU A 332 15.42 -13.28 -18.27
N LEU A 333 14.84 -12.15 -18.68
CA LEU A 333 13.49 -12.09 -19.23
C LEU A 333 13.34 -12.94 -20.49
N ILE A 334 14.32 -12.93 -21.41
CA ILE A 334 14.27 -13.72 -22.64
C ILE A 334 14.40 -15.23 -22.35
N GLN A 335 15.19 -15.62 -21.36
CA GLN A 335 15.26 -17.01 -20.90
C GLN A 335 13.90 -17.51 -20.41
N LEU A 336 13.17 -16.68 -19.67
CA LEU A 336 11.82 -17.00 -19.17
C LEU A 336 10.76 -16.90 -20.25
N TRP A 337 10.83 -15.88 -21.11
CA TRP A 337 9.81 -15.58 -22.12
C TRP A 337 9.59 -16.71 -23.14
N LYS A 338 10.68 -17.29 -23.66
CA LYS A 338 10.60 -18.34 -24.69
C LYS A 338 9.80 -19.56 -24.23
N PRO A 339 10.10 -20.20 -23.07
CA PRO A 339 9.32 -21.34 -22.59
C PRO A 339 7.92 -20.92 -22.14
N ALA A 340 7.75 -19.74 -21.51
CA ALA A 340 6.46 -19.23 -21.06
C ALA A 340 5.51 -19.00 -22.24
N LEU A 341 5.98 -18.37 -23.32
CA LEU A 341 5.17 -18.16 -24.53
C LEU A 341 4.76 -19.47 -25.20
N LYS A 342 5.67 -20.46 -25.23
CA LYS A 342 5.35 -21.81 -25.75
C LYS A 342 4.24 -22.46 -24.91
N ARG A 343 4.33 -22.34 -23.59
CA ARG A 343 3.32 -22.87 -22.65
C ARG A 343 1.98 -22.17 -22.81
N ALA A 344 1.97 -20.84 -22.83
CA ALA A 344 0.76 -20.04 -23.00
C ALA A 344 0.01 -20.38 -24.31
N LYS A 345 0.75 -20.57 -25.42
CA LYS A 345 0.15 -21.00 -26.68
C LYS A 345 -0.48 -22.39 -26.60
N ALA A 346 0.13 -23.32 -25.86
CA ALA A 346 -0.46 -24.64 -25.64
C ALA A 346 -1.73 -24.55 -24.79
N GLU A 347 -1.73 -23.72 -23.75
CA GLU A 347 -2.90 -23.49 -22.90
C GLU A 347 -4.06 -22.84 -23.66
N VAL A 348 -3.78 -21.88 -24.55
CA VAL A 348 -4.80 -21.32 -25.45
C VAL A 348 -5.36 -22.39 -26.40
N ALA A 349 -4.53 -23.29 -26.89
CA ALA A 349 -5.00 -24.38 -27.76
C ALA A 349 -5.90 -25.36 -26.99
N ASP A 350 -5.58 -25.68 -25.74
CA ASP A 350 -6.43 -26.51 -24.88
C ASP A 350 -7.81 -25.82 -24.64
N MET A 351 -7.80 -24.53 -24.34
CA MET A 351 -9.03 -23.74 -24.17
C MET A 351 -9.86 -23.66 -25.45
N GLN A 352 -9.19 -23.48 -26.60
CA GLN A 352 -9.88 -23.45 -27.90
C GLN A 352 -10.54 -24.78 -28.21
N ALA A 353 -9.87 -25.90 -27.91
CA ALA A 353 -10.46 -27.24 -28.12
C ALA A 353 -11.74 -27.45 -27.29
N VAL A 354 -11.80 -26.91 -26.06
CA VAL A 354 -13.03 -26.93 -25.25
C VAL A 354 -14.12 -26.09 -25.92
N ALA A 355 -13.82 -24.87 -26.35
CA ALA A 355 -14.79 -24.00 -27.03
C ALA A 355 -15.32 -24.65 -28.33
N ASP A 356 -14.44 -25.26 -29.14
CA ASP A 356 -14.80 -25.96 -30.37
C ASP A 356 -15.72 -27.15 -30.08
N SER A 357 -15.46 -27.93 -29.02
CA SER A 357 -16.29 -29.06 -28.60
C SER A 357 -17.70 -28.65 -28.14
N GLU A 358 -17.82 -27.39 -27.65
CA GLU A 358 -19.12 -26.78 -27.31
C GLU A 358 -19.83 -26.16 -28.52
N GLY A 359 -19.28 -26.30 -29.73
CA GLY A 359 -19.85 -25.77 -30.96
C GLY A 359 -19.73 -24.22 -31.04
N LYS A 360 -18.76 -23.61 -30.36
CA LYS A 360 -18.55 -22.16 -30.40
C LYS A 360 -17.74 -21.77 -31.62
N ASP A 361 -18.24 -20.80 -32.39
CA ASP A 361 -17.58 -20.26 -33.60
C ASP A 361 -16.86 -18.94 -33.26
N PHE A 362 -15.84 -19.00 -32.38
CA PHE A 362 -14.96 -17.86 -32.11
C PHE A 362 -13.58 -18.35 -31.66
N LYS A 363 -12.60 -17.47 -31.77
CA LYS A 363 -11.29 -17.68 -31.17
C LYS A 363 -11.26 -17.15 -29.75
N ILE A 364 -10.55 -17.88 -28.87
CA ILE A 364 -10.32 -17.46 -27.48
C ILE A 364 -9.69 -16.06 -27.47
N ALA A 365 -10.37 -15.13 -26.79
CA ALA A 365 -9.92 -13.77 -26.52
C ALA A 365 -9.52 -13.62 -25.05
N ALA A 366 -8.97 -12.46 -24.67
CA ALA A 366 -8.50 -12.22 -23.31
C ALA A 366 -9.59 -12.38 -22.25
N TRP A 367 -10.80 -11.92 -22.51
CA TRP A 367 -11.97 -12.07 -21.61
C TRP A 367 -12.54 -13.49 -21.50
N ASP A 368 -12.07 -14.41 -22.34
CA ASP A 368 -12.46 -15.83 -22.31
C ASP A 368 -11.51 -16.67 -21.45
N TRP A 369 -10.35 -16.12 -21.09
CA TRP A 369 -9.26 -16.83 -20.41
C TRP A 369 -9.72 -17.52 -19.13
N TRP A 370 -10.33 -16.81 -18.22
CA TRP A 370 -10.75 -17.37 -16.91
C TRP A 370 -11.82 -18.44 -17.09
N HIS A 371 -12.80 -18.20 -17.96
CA HIS A 371 -13.90 -19.13 -18.22
C HIS A 371 -13.41 -20.46 -18.80
N TYR A 372 -12.58 -20.43 -19.81
CA TYR A 372 -12.12 -21.66 -20.46
C TYR A 372 -10.94 -22.30 -19.73
N SER A 373 -10.08 -21.56 -19.07
CA SER A 373 -9.03 -22.14 -18.22
C SER A 373 -9.61 -22.93 -17.06
N GLU A 374 -10.73 -22.48 -16.47
CA GLU A 374 -11.43 -23.22 -15.42
C GLU A 374 -12.02 -24.53 -15.94
N LYS A 375 -12.61 -24.53 -17.14
CA LYS A 375 -13.11 -25.76 -17.78
C LYS A 375 -11.98 -26.76 -18.04
N VAL A 376 -10.86 -26.29 -18.60
CA VAL A 376 -9.66 -27.12 -18.80
C VAL A 376 -9.12 -27.65 -17.47
N ARG A 377 -9.12 -26.83 -16.39
CA ARG A 377 -8.68 -27.25 -15.07
C ARG A 377 -9.55 -28.35 -14.50
N LYS A 378 -10.87 -28.22 -14.59
CA LYS A 378 -11.82 -29.24 -14.15
C LYS A 378 -11.62 -30.54 -14.92
N ASP A 379 -11.47 -30.47 -16.25
CA ASP A 379 -11.29 -31.65 -17.09
C ASP A 379 -9.97 -32.40 -16.79
N LYS A 380 -8.87 -31.65 -16.61
CA LYS A 380 -7.52 -32.22 -16.40
C LYS A 380 -7.25 -32.71 -14.98
N TYR A 381 -7.80 -32.04 -13.96
CA TYR A 381 -7.41 -32.26 -12.56
C TYR A 381 -8.56 -32.73 -11.65
N ASP A 382 -9.78 -32.80 -12.17
CA ASP A 382 -10.99 -33.18 -11.39
C ASP A 382 -11.08 -32.37 -10.05
N LEU A 383 -10.68 -31.11 -10.09
CA LEU A 383 -10.65 -30.23 -8.92
C LEU A 383 -11.84 -29.28 -8.96
N ASP A 384 -12.75 -29.45 -8.02
CA ASP A 384 -13.89 -28.57 -7.82
C ASP A 384 -13.60 -27.57 -6.66
N GLU A 385 -13.47 -26.28 -6.99
CA GLU A 385 -13.30 -25.25 -5.99
C GLU A 385 -14.50 -25.11 -5.05
N ALA A 386 -15.70 -25.37 -5.54
CA ALA A 386 -16.91 -25.33 -4.71
C ALA A 386 -16.86 -26.33 -3.57
N ALA A 387 -16.20 -27.49 -3.77
CA ALA A 387 -16.02 -28.51 -2.73
C ALA A 387 -14.97 -28.08 -1.66
N ILE A 388 -14.02 -27.21 -2.03
CA ILE A 388 -12.94 -26.75 -1.13
C ILE A 388 -13.36 -25.50 -0.37
N ARG A 389 -14.15 -24.62 -0.99
CA ARG A 389 -14.54 -23.29 -0.46
C ARG A 389 -15.07 -23.33 0.98
N PRO A 390 -15.93 -24.29 1.42
CA PRO A 390 -16.43 -24.33 2.79
C PRO A 390 -15.34 -24.50 3.86
N TYR A 391 -14.19 -25.07 3.51
CA TYR A 391 -13.05 -25.23 4.42
C TYR A 391 -12.21 -23.93 4.57
N LEU A 392 -12.36 -23.00 3.64
CA LEU A 392 -11.57 -21.76 3.53
C LEU A 392 -12.39 -20.53 3.92
N SER A 393 -13.30 -20.67 4.93
CA SER A 393 -13.92 -19.47 5.51
C SER A 393 -12.86 -18.55 6.13
N LEU A 394 -13.13 -17.25 6.16
CA LEU A 394 -12.16 -16.24 6.67
C LEU A 394 -11.65 -16.64 8.06
N ASP A 395 -12.54 -16.99 8.99
CA ASP A 395 -12.15 -17.38 10.34
C ASP A 395 -11.28 -18.65 10.36
N ASN A 396 -11.59 -19.65 9.55
CA ASN A 396 -10.75 -20.85 9.44
C ASN A 396 -9.36 -20.52 8.89
N VAL A 397 -9.28 -19.62 7.90
CA VAL A 397 -8.00 -19.19 7.33
C VAL A 397 -7.19 -18.41 8.36
N ILE A 398 -7.79 -17.48 9.10
CA ILE A 398 -7.14 -16.74 10.18
C ILE A 398 -6.59 -17.71 11.23
N GLN A 399 -7.41 -18.65 11.71
CA GLN A 399 -6.94 -19.66 12.66
C GLN A 399 -5.83 -20.54 12.07
N GLY A 400 -5.93 -20.89 10.78
CA GLY A 400 -4.88 -21.62 10.07
C GLY A 400 -3.56 -20.88 10.05
N VAL A 401 -3.57 -19.56 9.79
CA VAL A 401 -2.39 -18.68 9.86
C VAL A 401 -1.82 -18.69 11.28
N PHE A 402 -2.64 -18.44 12.30
CA PHE A 402 -2.19 -18.41 13.70
C PHE A 402 -1.59 -19.75 14.15
N ASN A 403 -2.25 -20.86 13.82
CA ASN A 403 -1.74 -22.19 14.14
C ASN A 403 -0.41 -22.49 13.43
N THR A 404 -0.25 -22.05 12.18
CA THR A 404 0.98 -22.25 11.41
C THR A 404 2.14 -21.43 11.98
N THR A 405 1.90 -20.14 12.28
CA THR A 405 2.92 -19.26 12.85
C THR A 405 3.30 -19.69 14.27
N ASN A 406 2.34 -20.18 15.06
CA ASN A 406 2.63 -20.76 16.36
C ASN A 406 3.56 -22.00 16.24
N LYS A 407 3.25 -22.92 15.33
CA LYS A 407 4.10 -24.11 15.10
C LYS A 407 5.49 -23.79 14.59
N LEU A 408 5.65 -22.74 13.75
CA LEU A 408 6.93 -22.38 13.17
C LEU A 408 7.79 -21.54 14.12
N TRP A 409 7.18 -20.58 14.80
CA TRP A 409 7.92 -19.56 15.59
C TRP A 409 7.49 -19.43 17.04
N GLY A 410 6.43 -20.12 17.46
CA GLY A 410 5.92 -20.03 18.84
C GLY A 410 5.03 -18.82 19.10
N LEU A 411 4.63 -18.05 18.06
CA LEU A 411 3.83 -16.84 18.22
C LEU A 411 2.41 -17.16 18.70
N ASN A 412 1.89 -16.36 19.61
CA ASN A 412 0.54 -16.45 20.09
C ASN A 412 -0.24 -15.19 19.70
N PHE A 413 -1.55 -15.35 19.42
CA PHE A 413 -2.44 -14.29 18.98
C PHE A 413 -3.65 -14.22 19.89
N LYS A 414 -3.94 -13.03 20.41
CA LYS A 414 -5.12 -12.76 21.22
C LYS A 414 -5.87 -11.58 20.64
N GLU A 415 -7.13 -11.77 20.28
CA GLU A 415 -7.97 -10.69 19.77
C GLU A 415 -8.24 -9.64 20.86
N ILE A 416 -8.15 -8.38 20.49
CA ILE A 416 -8.35 -7.22 21.36
C ILE A 416 -9.58 -6.46 20.90
N PHE A 417 -10.46 -6.11 21.84
CA PHE A 417 -11.73 -5.42 21.56
C PHE A 417 -11.85 -4.05 22.24
N ASP A 418 -10.86 -3.66 23.04
CA ASP A 418 -10.83 -2.41 23.80
C ASP A 418 -9.92 -1.34 23.18
N ILE A 419 -9.52 -1.54 21.91
CA ILE A 419 -8.78 -0.57 21.11
C ILE A 419 -9.65 -0.20 19.91
N ASP A 420 -9.86 1.10 19.71
CA ASP A 420 -10.58 1.61 18.55
C ASP A 420 -9.73 1.45 17.28
N SER A 421 -10.32 0.81 16.27
CA SER A 421 -9.70 0.62 14.96
C SER A 421 -10.08 1.77 14.02
N TYR A 422 -9.34 1.89 12.92
CA TYR A 422 -9.63 2.90 11.89
C TYR A 422 -10.87 2.57 11.02
N HIS A 423 -11.39 1.34 11.09
CA HIS A 423 -12.60 0.90 10.39
C HIS A 423 -13.32 -0.19 11.19
N PRO A 424 -14.68 -0.21 11.23
CA PRO A 424 -15.43 -1.20 12.01
C PRO A 424 -15.11 -2.67 11.65
N ASP A 425 -14.78 -2.95 10.39
CA ASP A 425 -14.46 -4.30 9.91
C ASP A 425 -13.02 -4.71 10.21
N ALA A 426 -12.17 -3.80 10.68
CA ALA A 426 -10.80 -4.13 11.02
C ALA A 426 -10.74 -4.79 12.41
N ARG A 427 -10.10 -5.96 12.49
CA ARG A 427 -9.88 -6.73 13.73
C ARG A 427 -8.46 -6.52 14.22
N ILE A 428 -8.28 -6.48 15.53
CA ILE A 428 -6.99 -6.21 16.18
C ILE A 428 -6.58 -7.42 17.02
N TRP A 429 -5.32 -7.83 16.91
CA TRP A 429 -4.74 -8.91 17.71
C TRP A 429 -3.44 -8.45 18.36
N GLU A 430 -3.29 -8.76 19.64
CA GLU A 430 -1.99 -8.74 20.30
C GLU A 430 -1.19 -9.96 19.88
N VAL A 431 0.07 -9.75 19.51
CA VAL A 431 1.01 -10.82 19.20
C VAL A 431 2.03 -10.93 20.33
N THR A 432 2.22 -12.13 20.84
CA THR A 432 3.22 -12.40 21.87
C THR A 432 4.15 -13.53 21.45
N ASP A 433 5.40 -13.47 21.90
CA ASP A 433 6.34 -14.58 21.78
C ASP A 433 5.91 -15.74 22.69
N LYS A 434 6.60 -16.89 22.57
CA LYS A 434 6.36 -18.11 23.37
C LYS A 434 6.52 -17.91 24.86
N ASP A 435 7.30 -16.93 25.31
CA ASP A 435 7.49 -16.57 26.73
C ASP A 435 6.45 -15.56 27.25
N GLY A 436 5.53 -15.13 26.37
CA GLY A 436 4.47 -14.17 26.67
C GLY A 436 4.89 -12.70 26.53
N SER A 437 6.11 -12.41 26.11
CA SER A 437 6.53 -11.04 25.83
C SER A 437 5.79 -10.49 24.61
N HIS A 438 5.38 -9.22 24.68
CA HIS A 438 4.73 -8.50 23.57
C HIS A 438 5.74 -8.22 22.46
N LEU A 439 5.30 -8.34 21.19
CA LEU A 439 6.10 -8.14 19.97
C LEU A 439 5.61 -6.94 19.15
#